data_43b1e0e7922258ec9353bf20679a7a56
#
_entry.id   43b1e0e7922258ec9353bf20679a7a56
#
_cell.length_a   1.000
_cell.length_b   1.000
_cell.length_c   1.000
_cell.angle_alpha   90.00
_cell.angle_beta   90.00
_cell.angle_gamma   90.00
#
_symmetry.space_group_name_H-M   'P 1'
#
loop_
_entity.id
_entity.type
_entity.pdbx_description
1 polymer ?
#
loop_
_entity_poly.entity_id
_entity_poly.type
_entity_poly.pdbx_seq_one_letter_code
_entity_poly.pdbx_strand_id
1 'polypeptide(L)'
;MAEAFLKDKLIKASSEIEVLSAGTNVKSNSSATEEAIKVMENFEIDLSDHVTHLFNKDTIENAELIIAMTRPHELSISKIQQKARSRTFLAGEIVRLGSQVSKLGESPSFSSWVEELHSARGGHMTSGRAGDEVLDP
;
A
#
# COMPACT_ATOMS: atom_id res chain seq x y z
N MET A 1 4.67 8.38 -5.89
CA MET A 1 3.31 8.94 -6.18
C MET A 1 2.22 8.38 -5.26
N ALA A 2 1.91 7.08 -5.25
CA ALA A 2 0.82 6.53 -4.42
C ALA A 2 0.96 6.84 -2.92
N GLU A 3 2.16 6.73 -2.35
CA GLU A 3 2.47 7.14 -0.98
C GLU A 3 2.08 8.60 -0.72
N ALA A 4 2.48 9.51 -1.60
CA ALA A 4 2.24 10.93 -1.43
C ALA A 4 0.75 11.28 -1.52
N PHE A 5 0.00 10.66 -2.45
CA PHE A 5 -1.46 10.81 -2.50
C PHE A 5 -2.13 10.31 -1.22
N LEU A 6 -1.70 9.16 -0.71
CA LEU A 6 -2.28 8.60 0.51
C LEU A 6 -1.96 9.46 1.73
N LYS A 7 -0.71 9.93 1.86
CA LYS A 7 -0.32 10.88 2.91
C LYS A 7 -1.16 12.15 2.88
N ASP A 8 -1.33 12.78 1.71
CA ASP A 8 -2.15 13.98 1.55
C ASP A 8 -3.60 13.73 2.02
N LYS A 9 -4.20 12.60 1.63
CA LYS A 9 -5.56 12.23 2.04
C LYS A 9 -5.67 11.98 3.54
N LEU A 10 -4.69 11.31 4.14
CA LEU A 10 -4.68 11.04 5.57
C LEU A 10 -4.48 12.31 6.41
N ILE A 11 -3.63 13.23 5.96
CA ILE A 11 -3.47 14.55 6.60
C ILE A 11 -4.80 15.31 6.55
N LYS A 12 -5.46 15.37 5.41
CA LYS A 12 -6.78 16.02 5.26
C LYS A 12 -7.87 15.35 6.12
N ALA A 13 -7.73 14.07 6.41
CA ALA A 13 -8.61 13.31 7.30
C ALA A 13 -8.18 13.36 8.78
N SER A 14 -7.14 14.11 9.14
CA SER A 14 -6.56 14.16 10.49
C SER A 14 -6.21 12.77 11.05
N SER A 15 -5.71 11.88 10.20
CA SER A 15 -5.31 10.52 10.57
C SER A 15 -3.84 10.47 10.94
N GLU A 16 -3.51 9.72 11.98
CA GLU A 16 -2.13 9.50 12.46
C GLU A 16 -1.46 8.28 11.81
N ILE A 17 -2.06 7.68 10.78
CA ILE A 17 -1.49 6.52 10.07
C ILE A 17 -0.23 6.97 9.32
N GLU A 18 0.89 6.35 9.65
CA GLU A 18 2.14 6.53 8.93
C GLU A 18 2.13 5.73 7.62
N VAL A 19 2.57 6.35 6.54
CA VAL A 19 2.66 5.73 5.21
C VAL A 19 4.10 5.78 4.72
N LEU A 20 4.59 4.62 4.29
CA LEU A 20 5.91 4.46 3.69
C LEU A 20 5.76 3.75 2.34
N SER A 21 6.65 4.00 1.40
CA SER A 21 6.73 3.22 0.17
C SER A 21 8.11 2.57 0.01
N ALA A 22 8.12 1.43 -0.67
CA ALA A 22 9.34 0.73 -1.01
C ALA A 22 9.19 0.02 -2.37
N GLY A 23 10.28 -0.07 -3.10
CA GLY A 23 10.32 -0.76 -4.38
C GLY A 23 11.03 -2.12 -4.28
N THR A 24 10.63 -3.05 -5.14
CA THR A 24 11.23 -4.39 -5.22
C THR A 24 12.54 -4.43 -6.01
N ASN A 25 12.73 -3.45 -6.88
CA ASN A 25 13.91 -3.35 -7.75
C ASN A 25 14.27 -1.88 -7.99
N VAL A 26 14.59 -1.18 -6.91
CA VAL A 26 14.96 0.23 -6.97
C VAL A 26 16.38 0.43 -6.44
N LYS A 27 17.06 1.45 -6.95
CA LYS A 27 18.29 1.94 -6.35
C LYS A 27 17.88 2.79 -5.12
N SER A 28 18.23 2.32 -3.93
CA SER A 28 17.95 3.06 -2.68
C SER A 28 18.56 4.46 -2.72
N ASN A 29 17.90 5.39 -2.04
CA ASN A 29 18.32 6.79 -1.92
C ASN A 29 18.33 7.55 -3.26
N SER A 30 17.52 7.17 -4.22
CA SER A 30 17.29 7.97 -5.42
C SER A 30 16.08 8.89 -5.20
N SER A 31 16.16 10.09 -5.77
CA SER A 31 15.03 11.03 -5.80
C SER A 31 13.92 10.54 -6.74
N ALA A 32 12.74 11.15 -6.63
CA ALA A 32 11.68 10.97 -7.61
C ALA A 32 12.15 11.43 -9.01
N THR A 33 11.60 10.83 -10.06
CA THR A 33 11.89 11.27 -11.43
C THR A 33 11.27 12.64 -11.70
N GLU A 34 11.84 13.41 -12.63
CA GLU A 34 11.30 14.72 -13.01
C GLU A 34 9.86 14.62 -13.50
N GLU A 35 9.53 13.56 -14.24
CA GLU A 35 8.19 13.29 -14.70
C GLU A 35 7.20 13.07 -13.54
N ALA A 36 7.61 12.30 -12.53
CA ALA A 36 6.78 12.06 -11.35
C ALA A 36 6.56 13.37 -10.58
N ILE A 37 7.58 14.20 -10.41
CA ILE A 37 7.48 15.51 -9.75
C ILE A 37 6.47 16.38 -10.51
N LYS A 38 6.64 16.57 -11.83
CA LYS A 38 5.75 17.37 -12.66
C LYS A 38 4.29 16.90 -12.63
N VAL A 39 4.07 15.59 -12.62
CA VAL A 39 2.71 15.04 -12.53
C VAL A 39 2.09 15.38 -11.17
N MET A 40 2.84 15.25 -10.08
CA MET A 40 2.33 15.48 -8.74
C MET A 40 2.12 16.96 -8.42
N GLU A 41 2.87 17.87 -9.05
CA GLU A 41 2.64 19.32 -8.98
C GLU A 41 1.21 19.71 -9.45
N ASN A 42 0.64 19.00 -10.45
CA ASN A 42 -0.73 19.23 -10.89
C ASN A 42 -1.79 18.91 -9.81
N PHE A 43 -1.40 18.18 -8.77
CA PHE A 43 -2.23 17.84 -7.62
C PHE A 43 -1.85 18.61 -6.36
N GLU A 44 -0.96 19.62 -6.49
CA GLU A 44 -0.42 20.40 -5.37
C GLU A 44 0.33 19.54 -4.34
N ILE A 45 0.96 18.45 -4.80
CA ILE A 45 1.76 17.52 -3.98
C ILE A 45 3.22 17.63 -4.38
N ASP A 46 4.08 18.03 -3.44
CA ASP A 46 5.52 18.12 -3.64
C ASP A 46 6.18 16.75 -3.42
N LEU A 47 7.01 16.32 -4.38
CA LEU A 47 7.82 15.12 -4.31
C LEU A 47 9.34 15.40 -4.27
N SER A 48 9.76 16.65 -4.11
CA SER A 48 11.18 17.02 -4.16
C SER A 48 12.04 16.30 -3.11
N ASP A 49 11.46 16.07 -1.92
CA ASP A 49 12.13 15.40 -0.81
C ASP A 49 11.91 13.86 -0.80
N HIS A 50 11.23 13.32 -1.81
CA HIS A 50 10.99 11.88 -1.86
C HIS A 50 12.28 11.11 -2.12
N VAL A 51 12.51 10.08 -1.29
CA VAL A 51 13.65 9.17 -1.41
C VAL A 51 13.16 7.74 -1.57
N THR A 52 13.70 7.04 -2.56
CA THR A 52 13.35 5.63 -2.81
C THR A 52 13.99 4.71 -1.77
N HIS A 53 13.23 3.73 -1.32
CA HIS A 53 13.69 2.67 -0.41
C HIS A 53 13.51 1.31 -1.06
N LEU A 54 14.52 0.44 -0.91
CA LEU A 54 14.38 -0.98 -1.24
C LEU A 54 13.60 -1.67 -0.12
N PHE A 55 12.55 -2.42 -0.46
CA PHE A 55 11.83 -3.16 0.54
C PHE A 55 12.66 -4.33 1.08
N ASN A 56 12.52 -4.60 2.36
CA ASN A 56 13.27 -5.63 3.07
C ASN A 56 12.40 -6.29 4.14
N LYS A 57 12.98 -7.25 4.87
CA LYS A 57 12.27 -7.97 5.91
C LYS A 57 11.75 -7.05 7.02
N ASP A 58 12.53 -6.07 7.44
CA ASP A 58 12.17 -5.17 8.55
C ASP A 58 10.97 -4.29 8.17
N THR A 59 10.95 -3.75 6.94
CA THR A 59 9.82 -2.96 6.45
C THR A 59 8.53 -3.80 6.37
N ILE A 60 8.65 -5.09 6.01
CA ILE A 60 7.51 -6.00 5.98
C ILE A 60 7.03 -6.31 7.40
N GLU A 61 7.93 -6.58 8.34
CA GLU A 61 7.57 -6.97 9.71
C GLU A 61 6.88 -5.84 10.47
N ASN A 62 7.31 -4.61 10.27
CA ASN A 62 6.77 -3.43 10.95
C ASN A 62 5.47 -2.88 10.35
N ALA A 63 5.10 -3.29 9.14
CA ALA A 63 3.88 -2.82 8.50
C ALA A 63 2.64 -3.56 9.04
N GLU A 64 1.63 -2.82 9.51
CA GLU A 64 0.32 -3.39 9.86
C GLU A 64 -0.53 -3.71 8.63
N LEU A 65 -0.37 -2.94 7.55
CA LEU A 65 -0.99 -3.16 6.25
C LEU A 65 0.04 -2.97 5.15
N ILE A 66 0.06 -3.86 4.18
CA ILE A 66 0.93 -3.77 3.00
C ILE A 66 0.06 -3.69 1.76
N ILE A 67 0.26 -2.65 0.97
CA ILE A 67 -0.42 -2.44 -0.31
C ILE A 67 0.54 -2.77 -1.43
N ALA A 68 0.29 -3.86 -2.13
CA ALA A 68 1.03 -4.25 -3.31
C ALA A 68 0.35 -3.69 -4.57
N MET A 69 1.12 -3.09 -5.48
CA MET A 69 0.57 -2.56 -6.72
C MET A 69 0.24 -3.67 -7.71
N THR A 70 1.06 -4.72 -7.74
CA THR A 70 0.92 -5.86 -8.67
C THR A 70 1.12 -7.19 -7.96
N ARG A 71 0.66 -8.28 -8.58
CA ARG A 71 0.87 -9.65 -8.07
C ARG A 71 2.34 -10.05 -7.92
N PRO A 72 3.27 -9.68 -8.83
CA PRO A 72 4.69 -9.90 -8.60
C PRO A 72 5.20 -9.28 -7.30
N HIS A 73 4.71 -8.09 -6.92
CA HIS A 73 5.05 -7.46 -5.63
C HIS A 73 4.52 -8.29 -4.46
N GLU A 74 3.24 -8.70 -4.49
CA GLU A 74 2.63 -9.56 -3.47
C GLU A 74 3.41 -10.89 -3.30
N LEU A 75 3.79 -11.52 -4.41
CA LEU A 75 4.60 -12.75 -4.40
C LEU A 75 5.99 -12.54 -3.79
N SER A 76 6.62 -11.41 -4.09
CA SER A 76 7.93 -11.06 -3.53
C SER A 76 7.86 -10.87 -2.01
N ILE A 77 6.81 -10.22 -1.51
CA ILE A 77 6.55 -10.06 -0.07
C ILE A 77 6.36 -11.44 0.58
N SER A 78 5.52 -12.29 -0.01
CA SER A 78 5.22 -13.63 0.51
C SER A 78 6.44 -14.55 0.57
N LYS A 79 7.39 -14.39 -0.36
CA LYS A 79 8.66 -15.15 -0.36
C LYS A 79 9.55 -14.77 0.82
N ILE A 80 9.55 -13.51 1.23
CA ILE A 80 10.36 -13.03 2.37
C ILE A 80 9.67 -13.37 3.69
N GLN A 81 8.35 -13.12 3.78
CA GLN A 81 7.57 -13.28 4.99
C GLN A 81 6.17 -13.81 4.68
N GLN A 82 6.01 -15.13 4.70
CA GLN A 82 4.73 -15.78 4.38
C GLN A 82 3.58 -15.31 5.29
N LYS A 83 3.87 -15.03 6.57
CA LYS A 83 2.87 -14.53 7.54
C LYS A 83 2.32 -13.14 7.18
N ALA A 84 3.04 -12.36 6.38
CA ALA A 84 2.57 -11.04 5.96
C ALA A 84 1.38 -11.12 4.99
N ARG A 85 1.07 -12.29 4.44
CA ARG A 85 0.00 -12.49 3.45
C ARG A 85 -1.38 -12.06 3.97
N SER A 86 -1.67 -12.28 5.25
CA SER A 86 -2.97 -11.89 5.86
C SER A 86 -3.19 -10.37 5.89
N ARG A 87 -2.12 -9.59 5.82
CA ARG A 87 -2.14 -8.13 5.82
C ARG A 87 -1.58 -7.50 4.54
N THR A 88 -1.36 -8.30 3.50
CA THR A 88 -0.93 -7.83 2.17
C THR A 88 -2.10 -7.92 1.19
N PHE A 89 -2.40 -6.83 0.52
CA PHE A 89 -3.51 -6.70 -0.42
C PHE A 89 -3.05 -5.97 -1.68
N LEU A 90 -3.67 -6.28 -2.82
CA LEU A 90 -3.55 -5.43 -4.00
C LEU A 90 -4.32 -4.12 -3.79
N ALA A 91 -3.87 -3.03 -4.42
CA ALA A 91 -4.48 -1.72 -4.24
C ALA A 91 -5.98 -1.72 -4.57
N GLY A 92 -6.39 -2.29 -5.70
CA GLY A 92 -7.81 -2.41 -6.07
C GLY A 92 -8.58 -3.37 -5.17
N GLU A 93 -7.91 -4.39 -4.63
CA GLU A 93 -8.53 -5.31 -3.67
C GLU A 93 -8.97 -4.60 -2.39
N ILE A 94 -8.13 -3.70 -1.85
CA ILE A 94 -8.51 -2.88 -0.68
C ILE A 94 -9.74 -2.04 -0.98
N VAL A 95 -9.79 -1.39 -2.14
CA VAL A 95 -10.95 -0.57 -2.54
C VAL A 95 -12.22 -1.42 -2.59
N ARG A 96 -12.14 -2.60 -3.21
CA ARG A 96 -13.26 -3.52 -3.34
C ARG A 96 -13.71 -4.12 -2.01
N LEU A 97 -12.77 -4.59 -1.19
CA LEU A 97 -13.08 -5.18 0.12
C LEU A 97 -13.49 -4.12 1.15
N GLY A 98 -12.86 -2.95 1.11
CA GLY A 98 -13.17 -1.83 2.00
C GLY A 98 -14.62 -1.35 1.89
N SER A 99 -15.29 -1.59 0.74
CA SER A 99 -16.72 -1.33 0.61
C SER A 99 -17.64 -2.39 1.27
N GLN A 100 -17.07 -3.51 1.71
CA GLN A 100 -17.79 -4.65 2.28
C GLN A 100 -17.57 -4.80 3.80
N VAL A 101 -16.66 -4.05 4.37
CA VAL A 101 -16.31 -4.08 5.81
C VAL A 101 -16.68 -2.75 6.46
N SER A 102 -16.53 -2.67 7.78
CA SER A 102 -16.69 -1.43 8.54
C SER A 102 -15.80 -0.31 7.98
N LYS A 103 -16.21 0.94 8.12
CA LYS A 103 -15.32 2.06 7.81
C LYS A 103 -14.14 2.06 8.77
N LEU A 104 -12.99 2.52 8.29
CA LEU A 104 -11.74 2.51 9.06
C LEU A 104 -11.89 3.10 10.48
N GLY A 105 -12.65 4.18 10.65
CA GLY A 105 -12.88 4.81 11.94
C GLY A 105 -13.95 4.13 12.83
N GLU A 106 -14.65 3.13 12.33
CA GLU A 106 -15.70 2.39 13.04
C GLU A 106 -15.16 1.10 13.67
N SER A 107 -14.03 0.57 13.17
CA SER A 107 -13.36 -0.60 13.75
C SER A 107 -12.63 -0.23 15.04
N PRO A 108 -12.52 -1.16 16.01
CA PRO A 108 -11.87 -0.91 17.30
C PRO A 108 -10.40 -0.47 17.20
N SER A 109 -9.69 -0.92 16.17
CA SER A 109 -8.32 -0.56 15.86
C SER A 109 -8.02 -0.70 14.37
N PHE A 110 -6.88 -0.16 13.94
CA PHE A 110 -6.41 -0.35 12.56
C PHE A 110 -6.16 -1.84 12.25
N SER A 111 -5.52 -2.56 13.17
CA SER A 111 -5.29 -4.01 13.03
C SER A 111 -6.60 -4.80 12.89
N SER A 112 -7.63 -4.46 13.67
CA SER A 112 -8.96 -5.10 13.56
C SER A 112 -9.59 -4.87 12.20
N TRP A 113 -9.45 -3.67 11.65
CA TRP A 113 -9.93 -3.36 10.29
C TRP A 113 -9.20 -4.18 9.22
N VAL A 114 -7.89 -4.36 9.36
CA VAL A 114 -7.09 -5.21 8.46
C VAL A 114 -7.53 -6.68 8.55
N GLU A 115 -7.88 -7.17 9.74
CA GLU A 115 -8.43 -8.52 9.93
C GLU A 115 -9.82 -8.67 9.28
N GLU A 116 -10.67 -7.65 9.35
CA GLU A 116 -11.96 -7.64 8.65
C GLU A 116 -11.77 -7.74 7.13
N LEU A 117 -10.82 -6.96 6.56
CA LEU A 117 -10.45 -7.05 5.15
C LEU A 117 -9.99 -8.46 4.77
N HIS A 118 -9.12 -9.06 5.60
CA HIS A 118 -8.65 -10.42 5.36
C HIS A 118 -9.80 -11.44 5.39
N SER A 119 -10.70 -11.32 6.34
CA SER A 119 -11.87 -12.19 6.46
C SER A 119 -12.82 -12.04 5.27
N ALA A 120 -12.98 -10.82 4.75
CA ALA A 120 -13.81 -10.54 3.58
C ALA A 120 -13.30 -11.17 2.27
N ARG A 121 -12.02 -11.61 2.22
CA ARG A 121 -11.50 -12.42 1.11
C ARG A 121 -12.21 -13.76 0.93
N GLY A 122 -12.93 -14.24 1.92
CA GLY A 122 -13.74 -15.47 1.82
C GLY A 122 -12.92 -16.76 1.84
N GLY A 123 -11.75 -16.78 2.44
CA GLY A 123 -10.92 -18.00 2.59
C GLY A 123 -10.32 -18.54 1.28
N HIS A 124 -10.65 -17.97 0.14
CA HIS A 124 -10.01 -18.29 -1.12
C HIS A 124 -8.64 -17.66 -1.18
N MET A 125 -7.62 -18.49 -1.25
CA MET A 125 -6.21 -18.11 -1.33
C MET A 125 -5.83 -17.46 -2.68
N THR A 126 -6.79 -17.10 -3.49
CA THR A 126 -6.57 -16.41 -4.75
C THR A 126 -6.42 -14.91 -4.49
N SER A 127 -5.20 -14.45 -4.50
CA SER A 127 -4.86 -13.05 -4.68
C SER A 127 -5.75 -12.40 -5.72
N GLY A 128 -6.41 -11.33 -5.38
CA GLY A 128 -7.11 -10.35 -6.18
C GLY A 128 -7.73 -10.76 -7.53
N ARG A 129 -8.65 -9.96 -8.01
CA ARG A 129 -9.21 -10.08 -9.37
C ARG A 129 -8.26 -9.40 -10.37
N ALA A 130 -8.45 -9.67 -11.66
CA ALA A 130 -7.63 -9.07 -12.72
C ALA A 130 -7.59 -7.53 -12.70
N GLY A 131 -8.63 -6.87 -12.17
CA GLY A 131 -8.71 -5.41 -12.04
C GLY A 131 -8.19 -4.83 -10.72
N ASP A 132 -7.65 -5.66 -9.82
CA ASP A 132 -7.14 -5.21 -8.52
C ASP A 132 -5.70 -4.68 -8.60
N GLU A 133 -5.01 -4.87 -9.73
CA GLU A 133 -3.63 -4.40 -9.94
C GLU A 133 -3.59 -2.96 -10.47
N VAL A 134 -2.62 -2.21 -10.00
CA VAL A 134 -2.22 -0.90 -10.56
C VAL A 134 -0.90 -1.13 -11.31
N LEU A 135 -0.99 -1.15 -12.62
CA LEU A 135 0.19 -1.34 -13.49
C LEU A 135 1.02 -0.05 -13.52
N ASP A 136 2.33 -0.22 -13.59
CA ASP A 136 3.24 0.88 -13.89
C ASP A 136 2.98 1.36 -15.33
N PRO A 137 2.94 2.68 -15.56
CA PRO A 137 2.75 3.25 -16.90
C PRO A 137 3.92 2.96 -17.85
#